data_14067c5d3349f532164028038c71defe
#
_entry.id   14067c5d3349f532164028038c71defe
#
_cell.length_a   1.000
_cell.length_b   1.000
_cell.length_c   1.000
_cell.angle_alpha   90.00
_cell.angle_beta   90.00
_cell.angle_gamma   90.00
#
_symmetry.space_group_name_H-M   'P 1'
#
loop_
_entity.id
_entity.type
_entity.pdbx_description
1 polymer ?
#
loop_
_entity_poly.entity_id
_entity_poly.type
_entity_poly.pdbx_seq_one_letter_code
_entity_poly.pdbx_strand_id
1 'polypeptide(L)'
;MKILYADCFCGFDVSMFLGALINMGAEPGILEAEIKKICPEAEIKKADVKRCAIEALRADININQSAEFVACSDIAAFTDMAASESICRAQLVRTAQTYADAVFSSPLADKSVSKPRLLGEICTSYAALLAIKQLNTDYVICSHLREGSGINAEEEPTAIIPSPVTLEILKRLKIPFDCFDIQNELIPPWSAAFLSTIVNEYGPMPQMDIIKTGYGAGAKDYSMPNLIRTVLGEHRDTDLEHMFESSDMTAEFTDEFAAIIK
;
A
#
# COMPACT_ATOMS: atom_id res chain seq x y z
N MET A 1 13.26 18.78 -3.25
CA MET A 1 12.28 17.70 -3.50
C MET A 1 12.06 16.93 -2.23
N LYS A 2 10.79 16.70 -1.85
CA LYS A 2 10.43 15.90 -0.68
C LYS A 2 10.28 14.44 -1.04
N ILE A 3 11.08 13.58 -0.41
CA ILE A 3 11.09 12.15 -0.63
C ILE A 3 10.45 11.46 0.56
N LEU A 4 9.52 10.56 0.29
CA LEU A 4 9.00 9.60 1.25
C LEU A 4 9.69 8.26 1.03
N TYR A 5 10.50 7.85 1.97
CA TYR A 5 11.12 6.54 1.98
C TYR A 5 10.28 5.54 2.79
N ALA A 6 9.80 4.50 2.15
CA ALA A 6 9.10 3.39 2.79
C ALA A 6 10.09 2.26 3.07
N ASP A 7 10.44 2.06 4.35
CA ASP A 7 11.35 1.01 4.80
C ASP A 7 10.56 -0.24 5.18
N CYS A 8 10.45 -1.15 4.23
CA CYS A 8 9.61 -2.35 4.27
C CYS A 8 10.35 -3.58 4.82
N PHE A 9 11.15 -3.40 5.87
CA PHE A 9 11.98 -4.45 6.47
C PHE A 9 11.18 -5.65 7.03
N CYS A 10 9.87 -5.51 7.18
CA CYS A 10 8.96 -6.55 7.64
C CYS A 10 7.70 -6.66 6.77
N GLY A 11 7.88 -6.59 5.46
CA GLY A 11 6.77 -6.61 4.51
C GLY A 11 6.16 -5.25 4.21
N PHE A 12 5.05 -5.26 3.50
CA PHE A 12 4.28 -4.08 3.16
C PHE A 12 2.80 -4.42 3.15
N ASP A 13 2.04 -3.73 3.98
CA ASP A 13 0.58 -3.73 3.96
C ASP A 13 0.09 -2.28 3.91
N VAL A 14 -0.95 -2.00 3.10
CA VAL A 14 -1.47 -0.63 2.93
C VAL A 14 -1.98 -0.06 4.25
N SER A 15 -2.52 -0.90 5.15
CA SER A 15 -2.98 -0.47 6.47
C SER A 15 -1.81 -0.08 7.39
N MET A 16 -0.71 -0.84 7.35
CA MET A 16 0.53 -0.48 8.04
C MET A 16 1.08 0.84 7.51
N PHE A 17 1.10 0.99 6.19
CA PHE A 17 1.58 2.21 5.55
C PHE A 17 0.72 3.41 5.92
N LEU A 18 -0.61 3.28 5.87
CA LEU A 18 -1.55 4.31 6.34
C LEU A 18 -1.29 4.68 7.81
N GLY A 19 -1.10 3.68 8.68
CA GLY A 19 -0.74 3.90 10.08
C GLY A 19 0.53 4.74 10.23
N ALA A 20 1.58 4.42 9.46
CA ALA A 20 2.83 5.17 9.48
C ALA A 20 2.66 6.63 9.00
N LEU A 21 1.86 6.86 7.95
CA LEU A 21 1.58 8.21 7.43
C LEU A 21 0.78 9.05 8.44
N ILE A 22 -0.20 8.46 9.12
CA ILE A 22 -0.94 9.13 10.19
C ILE A 22 -0.03 9.41 11.39
N ASN A 23 0.82 8.47 11.78
CA ASN A 23 1.82 8.66 12.84
C ASN A 23 2.80 9.79 12.51
N MET A 24 3.10 9.98 11.22
CA MET A 24 3.92 11.09 10.71
C MET A 24 3.19 12.45 10.71
N GLY A 25 1.87 12.48 10.88
CA GLY A 25 1.07 13.67 11.01
C GLY A 25 0.06 13.93 9.88
N ALA A 26 -0.30 12.91 9.10
CA ALA A 26 -1.48 13.01 8.24
C ALA A 26 -2.74 13.05 9.11
N GLU A 27 -3.70 13.91 8.74
CA GLU A 27 -4.89 14.20 9.52
C GLU A 27 -6.01 13.17 9.28
N PRO A 28 -6.26 12.24 10.21
CA PRO A 28 -7.19 11.13 9.98
C PRO A 28 -8.64 11.57 9.79
N GLY A 29 -9.06 12.69 10.39
CA GLY A 29 -10.41 13.21 10.22
C GLY A 29 -10.72 13.63 8.78
N ILE A 30 -9.73 14.21 8.09
CA ILE A 30 -9.85 14.57 6.66
C ILE A 30 -9.88 13.30 5.81
N LEU A 31 -9.01 12.32 6.11
CA LEU A 31 -8.97 11.05 5.40
C LEU A 31 -10.30 10.31 5.53
N GLU A 32 -10.87 10.27 6.75
CA GLU A 32 -12.15 9.61 7.01
C GLU A 32 -13.32 10.31 6.27
N ALA A 33 -13.35 11.62 6.23
CA ALA A 33 -14.37 12.35 5.48
C ALA A 33 -14.34 12.01 3.98
N GLU A 34 -13.14 11.82 3.43
CA GLU A 34 -12.96 11.47 2.02
C GLU A 34 -13.34 10.02 1.71
N ILE A 35 -12.91 9.05 2.54
CA ILE A 35 -13.27 7.63 2.30
C ILE A 35 -14.76 7.37 2.44
N LYS A 36 -15.50 8.18 3.23
CA LYS A 36 -16.95 8.11 3.34
C LYS A 36 -17.69 8.46 2.05
N LYS A 37 -17.05 9.14 1.11
CA LYS A 37 -17.58 9.34 -0.25
C LYS A 37 -17.61 8.04 -1.06
N ILE A 38 -16.66 7.12 -0.80
CA ILE A 38 -16.61 5.78 -1.41
C ILE A 38 -17.55 4.83 -0.66
N CYS A 39 -17.45 4.81 0.66
CA CYS A 39 -18.23 3.94 1.52
C CYS A 39 -18.66 4.72 2.78
N PRO A 40 -19.93 5.14 2.88
CA PRO A 40 -20.42 5.94 4.01
C PRO A 40 -20.22 5.29 5.40
N GLU A 41 -20.12 3.96 5.44
CA GLU A 41 -19.91 3.19 6.68
C GLU A 41 -18.42 3.03 7.04
N ALA A 42 -17.50 3.48 6.18
CA ALA A 42 -16.07 3.37 6.44
C ALA A 42 -15.65 4.24 7.61
N GLU A 43 -14.89 3.65 8.53
CA GLU A 43 -14.39 4.31 9.73
C GLU A 43 -12.90 3.95 9.92
N ILE A 44 -12.07 4.96 10.21
CA ILE A 44 -10.65 4.75 10.51
C ILE A 44 -10.49 4.49 12.01
N LYS A 45 -10.21 3.24 12.37
CA LYS A 45 -9.89 2.86 13.75
C LYS A 45 -8.38 2.90 13.96
N LYS A 46 -7.97 3.69 14.96
CA LYS A 46 -6.57 3.87 15.33
C LYS A 46 -6.29 3.27 16.69
N ALA A 47 -5.12 2.66 16.85
CA ALA A 47 -4.62 2.19 18.12
C ALA A 47 -3.11 2.38 18.22
N ASP A 48 -2.65 2.99 19.30
CA ASP A 48 -1.24 2.97 19.66
C ASP A 48 -0.88 1.57 20.13
N VAL A 49 0.11 0.98 19.50
CA VAL A 49 0.56 -0.39 19.78
C VAL A 49 2.07 -0.44 19.93
N LYS A 50 2.53 -1.46 20.63
CA LYS A 50 3.95 -1.73 20.75
C LYS A 50 4.28 -3.03 20.02
N ARG A 51 5.29 -2.98 19.16
CA ARG A 51 5.85 -4.16 18.49
C ARG A 51 7.31 -4.28 18.86
N CYS A 52 7.69 -5.39 19.53
CA CYS A 52 8.97 -5.52 20.21
C CYS A 52 9.20 -4.32 21.15
N ALA A 53 10.15 -3.45 20.88
CA ALA A 53 10.43 -2.26 21.71
C ALA A 53 10.01 -0.94 21.04
N ILE A 54 9.29 -0.99 19.90
CA ILE A 54 8.95 0.17 19.07
C ILE A 54 7.48 0.50 19.25
N GLU A 55 7.18 1.76 19.56
CA GLU A 55 5.81 2.31 19.53
C GLU A 55 5.43 2.63 18.10
N ALA A 56 4.22 2.24 17.69
CA ALA A 56 3.71 2.41 16.35
C ALA A 56 2.20 2.63 16.35
N LEU A 57 1.68 3.22 15.28
CA LEU A 57 0.25 3.39 15.08
C LEU A 57 -0.30 2.28 14.20
N ARG A 58 -1.31 1.58 14.68
CA ARG A 58 -2.15 0.72 13.87
C ARG A 58 -3.35 1.52 13.36
N ALA A 59 -3.63 1.43 12.07
CA ALA A 59 -4.79 2.06 11.44
C ALA A 59 -5.54 1.04 10.58
N ASP A 60 -6.76 0.69 10.98
CA ASP A 60 -7.62 -0.24 10.25
C ASP A 60 -8.86 0.50 9.74
N ILE A 61 -9.32 0.16 8.53
CA ILE A 61 -10.61 0.63 8.03
C ILE A 61 -11.60 -0.53 8.11
N ASN A 62 -12.63 -0.35 8.94
CA ASN A 62 -13.69 -1.32 9.11
C ASN A 62 -14.90 -0.96 8.26
N ILE A 63 -15.42 -1.96 7.55
CA ILE A 63 -16.66 -1.88 6.79
C ILE A 63 -17.57 -2.99 7.28
N ASN A 64 -18.73 -2.61 7.78
CA ASN A 64 -19.68 -3.55 8.35
C ASN A 64 -20.86 -3.76 7.39
N GLN A 65 -20.64 -4.56 6.36
CA GLN A 65 -21.65 -4.92 5.35
C GLN A 65 -21.80 -6.44 5.25
N SER A 66 -22.95 -6.87 4.72
CA SER A 66 -23.19 -8.29 4.41
C SER A 66 -22.24 -8.79 3.32
N ALA A 67 -21.82 -10.04 3.42
CA ALA A 67 -20.90 -10.65 2.49
C ALA A 67 -21.57 -10.88 1.11
N GLU A 68 -21.32 -9.96 0.19
CA GLU A 68 -21.51 -10.13 -1.25
C GLU A 68 -20.13 -10.36 -1.88
N PHE A 69 -20.09 -11.00 -3.06
CA PHE A 69 -18.84 -11.26 -3.77
C PHE A 69 -18.78 -10.52 -5.09
N VAL A 70 -17.60 -10.03 -5.43
CA VAL A 70 -17.26 -9.42 -6.71
C VAL A 70 -16.34 -10.37 -7.46
N ALA A 71 -16.70 -10.70 -8.71
CA ALA A 71 -15.83 -11.50 -9.55
C ALA A 71 -14.54 -10.69 -9.87
N CYS A 72 -13.41 -11.38 -9.93
CA CYS A 72 -12.13 -10.69 -10.19
C CYS A 72 -12.11 -9.98 -11.55
N SER A 73 -12.91 -10.45 -12.55
CA SER A 73 -13.12 -9.74 -13.82
C SER A 73 -13.72 -8.34 -13.65
N ASP A 74 -14.47 -8.12 -12.58
CA ASP A 74 -15.28 -6.92 -12.39
C ASP A 74 -14.65 -5.96 -11.36
N ILE A 75 -13.55 -6.36 -10.73
CA ILE A 75 -12.90 -5.59 -9.65
C ILE A 75 -12.52 -4.18 -10.13
N ALA A 76 -11.93 -4.04 -11.31
CA ALA A 76 -11.53 -2.73 -11.84
C ALA A 76 -12.75 -1.85 -12.12
N ALA A 77 -13.79 -2.40 -12.75
CA ALA A 77 -15.04 -1.69 -13.01
C ALA A 77 -15.78 -1.33 -11.71
N PHE A 78 -15.81 -2.24 -10.75
CA PHE A 78 -16.36 -1.99 -9.42
C PHE A 78 -15.60 -0.86 -8.71
N THR A 79 -14.27 -0.88 -8.75
CA THR A 79 -13.42 0.15 -8.14
C THR A 79 -13.63 1.49 -8.81
N ASP A 80 -13.73 1.52 -10.14
CA ASP A 80 -13.99 2.72 -10.92
C ASP A 80 -15.33 3.37 -10.53
N MET A 81 -16.36 2.57 -10.38
CA MET A 81 -17.67 3.02 -9.92
C MET A 81 -17.65 3.51 -8.46
N ALA A 82 -17.06 2.73 -7.56
CA ALA A 82 -16.97 3.07 -6.13
C ALA A 82 -16.16 4.35 -5.89
N ALA A 83 -15.07 4.52 -6.64
CA ALA A 83 -14.18 5.67 -6.53
C ALA A 83 -14.57 6.86 -7.43
N SER A 84 -15.79 6.90 -7.97
CA SER A 84 -16.21 7.90 -8.97
C SER A 84 -16.05 9.35 -8.52
N GLU A 85 -16.20 9.61 -7.21
CA GLU A 85 -16.01 10.95 -6.61
C GLU A 85 -14.61 11.16 -6.01
N SER A 86 -13.72 10.16 -6.12
CA SER A 86 -12.37 10.23 -5.56
C SER A 86 -11.43 11.00 -6.49
N ILE A 87 -10.63 11.90 -5.92
CA ILE A 87 -9.56 12.59 -6.64
C ILE A 87 -8.38 11.68 -7.00
N CYS A 88 -8.36 10.45 -6.48
CA CYS A 88 -7.34 9.43 -6.78
C CYS A 88 -7.94 8.24 -7.55
N ARG A 89 -9.05 8.46 -8.28
CA ARG A 89 -9.78 7.41 -9.01
C ARG A 89 -8.87 6.60 -9.94
N ALA A 90 -8.06 7.27 -10.74
CA ALA A 90 -7.17 6.62 -11.70
C ALA A 90 -6.17 5.66 -11.00
N GLN A 91 -5.57 6.10 -9.91
CA GLN A 91 -4.62 5.31 -9.12
C GLN A 91 -5.30 4.08 -8.49
N LEU A 92 -6.51 4.23 -7.96
CA LEU A 92 -7.28 3.13 -7.40
C LEU A 92 -7.67 2.09 -8.46
N VAL A 93 -8.12 2.54 -9.63
CA VAL A 93 -8.45 1.66 -10.76
C VAL A 93 -7.20 0.93 -11.26
N ARG A 94 -6.05 1.60 -11.34
CA ARG A 94 -4.77 0.98 -11.71
C ARG A 94 -4.37 -0.11 -10.72
N THR A 95 -4.49 0.14 -9.42
CA THR A 95 -4.24 -0.88 -8.38
C THR A 95 -5.17 -2.09 -8.58
N ALA A 96 -6.46 -1.84 -8.76
CA ALA A 96 -7.48 -2.87 -8.98
C ALA A 96 -7.20 -3.69 -10.24
N GLN A 97 -6.81 -3.07 -11.34
CA GLN A 97 -6.46 -3.74 -12.59
C GLN A 97 -5.20 -4.61 -12.41
N THR A 98 -4.16 -4.08 -11.77
CA THR A 98 -2.93 -4.84 -11.49
C THR A 98 -3.23 -6.09 -10.66
N TYR A 99 -4.07 -5.95 -9.62
CA TYR A 99 -4.52 -7.06 -8.81
C TYR A 99 -5.33 -8.09 -9.63
N ALA A 100 -6.35 -7.65 -10.38
CA ALA A 100 -7.20 -8.50 -11.18
C ALA A 100 -6.40 -9.30 -12.22
N ASP A 101 -5.51 -8.66 -12.94
CA ASP A 101 -4.64 -9.29 -13.95
C ASP A 101 -3.75 -10.39 -13.33
N ALA A 102 -3.23 -10.15 -12.12
CA ALA A 102 -2.44 -11.13 -11.40
C ALA A 102 -3.27 -12.33 -10.95
N VAL A 103 -4.49 -12.10 -10.45
CA VAL A 103 -5.43 -13.19 -10.10
C VAL A 103 -5.76 -14.04 -11.33
N PHE A 104 -6.01 -13.42 -12.48
CA PHE A 104 -6.30 -14.17 -13.72
C PHE A 104 -5.13 -15.03 -14.18
N SER A 105 -3.90 -14.54 -14.01
CA SER A 105 -2.69 -15.26 -14.42
C SER A 105 -2.20 -16.26 -13.39
N SER A 106 -2.71 -16.19 -12.16
CA SER A 106 -2.36 -17.10 -11.08
C SER A 106 -3.12 -18.43 -11.18
N PRO A 107 -2.60 -19.51 -10.58
CA PRO A 107 -3.25 -20.82 -10.57
C PRO A 107 -4.41 -20.95 -9.55
N LEU A 108 -4.94 -19.86 -9.02
CA LEU A 108 -6.06 -19.90 -8.08
C LEU A 108 -7.33 -20.41 -8.74
N ALA A 109 -8.04 -21.31 -8.05
CA ALA A 109 -9.33 -21.84 -8.49
C ALA A 109 -10.47 -20.84 -8.28
N ASP A 110 -10.53 -20.21 -7.10
CA ASP A 110 -11.51 -19.15 -6.80
C ASP A 110 -10.98 -17.79 -7.26
N LYS A 111 -11.80 -17.11 -8.04
CA LYS A 111 -11.52 -15.80 -8.62
C LYS A 111 -12.58 -14.78 -8.23
N SER A 112 -12.93 -14.79 -6.94
CA SER A 112 -13.84 -13.81 -6.36
C SER A 112 -13.28 -13.21 -5.08
N VAL A 113 -13.71 -12.00 -4.74
CA VAL A 113 -13.36 -11.29 -3.52
C VAL A 113 -14.61 -10.82 -2.82
N SER A 114 -14.67 -10.92 -1.49
CA SER A 114 -15.79 -10.37 -0.75
C SER A 114 -15.85 -8.86 -0.90
N LYS A 115 -17.02 -8.31 -1.18
CA LYS A 115 -17.26 -6.88 -1.41
C LYS A 115 -16.83 -6.01 -0.23
N PRO A 116 -17.14 -6.35 1.04
CA PRO A 116 -16.66 -5.58 2.18
C PRO A 116 -15.13 -5.52 2.27
N ARG A 117 -14.45 -6.64 2.00
CA ARG A 117 -12.98 -6.67 1.94
C ARG A 117 -12.46 -5.76 0.83
N LEU A 118 -13.01 -5.86 -0.38
CA LEU A 118 -12.60 -5.04 -1.51
C LEU A 118 -12.81 -3.54 -1.24
N LEU A 119 -13.95 -3.16 -0.66
CA LEU A 119 -14.20 -1.78 -0.25
C LEU A 119 -13.22 -1.30 0.83
N GLY A 120 -12.87 -2.17 1.78
CA GLY A 120 -11.85 -1.87 2.80
C GLY A 120 -10.49 -1.60 2.17
N GLU A 121 -10.07 -2.42 1.22
CA GLU A 121 -8.80 -2.23 0.48
C GLU A 121 -8.81 -0.93 -0.34
N ILE A 122 -9.92 -0.62 -1.04
CA ILE A 122 -10.08 0.62 -1.81
C ILE A 122 -10.02 1.84 -0.89
N CYS A 123 -10.77 1.84 0.21
CA CYS A 123 -10.80 2.94 1.18
C CYS A 123 -9.43 3.14 1.84
N THR A 124 -8.74 2.05 2.21
CA THR A 124 -7.41 2.12 2.82
C THR A 124 -6.38 2.69 1.82
N SER A 125 -6.42 2.23 0.58
CA SER A 125 -5.58 2.76 -0.50
C SER A 125 -5.85 4.24 -0.76
N TYR A 126 -7.13 4.65 -0.79
CA TYR A 126 -7.50 6.05 -0.97
C TYR A 126 -7.00 6.92 0.17
N ALA A 127 -7.20 6.50 1.42
CA ALA A 127 -6.70 7.20 2.59
C ALA A 127 -5.16 7.35 2.54
N ALA A 128 -4.43 6.29 2.15
CA ALA A 128 -2.98 6.34 2.02
C ALA A 128 -2.52 7.32 0.92
N LEU A 129 -3.17 7.33 -0.25
CA LEU A 129 -2.89 8.30 -1.33
C LEU A 129 -3.12 9.74 -0.86
N LEU A 130 -4.20 10.00 -0.14
CA LEU A 130 -4.49 11.32 0.42
C LEU A 130 -3.47 11.73 1.49
N ALA A 131 -3.05 10.79 2.34
CA ALA A 131 -2.04 11.03 3.36
C ALA A 131 -0.68 11.42 2.75
N ILE A 132 -0.26 10.74 1.67
CA ILE A 132 0.92 11.12 0.87
C ILE A 132 0.81 12.57 0.38
N LYS A 133 -0.36 12.97 -0.13
CA LYS A 133 -0.61 14.36 -0.58
C LYS A 133 -0.56 15.35 0.58
N GLN A 134 -1.18 15.06 1.72
CA GLN A 134 -1.14 15.93 2.91
C GLN A 134 0.29 16.18 3.41
N LEU A 135 1.17 15.19 3.26
CA LEU A 135 2.58 15.30 3.62
C LEU A 135 3.41 16.06 2.57
N ASN A 136 2.79 16.47 1.46
CA ASN A 136 3.44 17.16 0.32
C ASN A 136 4.66 16.39 -0.19
N THR A 137 4.47 15.10 -0.43
CA THR A 137 5.49 14.20 -0.95
C THR A 137 5.55 14.31 -2.46
N ASP A 138 6.75 14.51 -3.00
CA ASP A 138 7.00 14.60 -4.45
C ASP A 138 7.41 13.25 -5.05
N TYR A 139 8.10 12.41 -4.27
CA TYR A 139 8.71 11.17 -4.74
C TYR A 139 8.68 10.09 -3.66
N VAL A 140 8.35 8.87 -4.04
CA VAL A 140 8.29 7.72 -3.13
C VAL A 140 9.34 6.69 -3.50
N ILE A 141 10.24 6.39 -2.55
CA ILE A 141 11.21 5.30 -2.67
C ILE A 141 10.82 4.19 -1.70
N CYS A 142 10.80 2.97 -2.18
CA CYS A 142 10.56 1.78 -1.35
C CYS A 142 11.84 0.96 -1.22
N SER A 143 12.12 0.51 -0.01
CA SER A 143 13.22 -0.43 0.21
C SER A 143 12.96 -1.75 -0.50
N HIS A 144 13.95 -2.62 -0.54
CA HIS A 144 13.78 -4.03 -0.82
C HIS A 144 12.66 -4.61 0.06
N LEU A 145 11.74 -5.35 -0.55
CA LEU A 145 10.62 -5.95 0.18
C LEU A 145 11.04 -7.24 0.92
N ARG A 146 10.32 -7.53 1.98
CA ARG A 146 10.48 -8.78 2.73
C ARG A 146 9.14 -9.50 2.80
N GLU A 147 9.13 -10.78 2.38
CA GLU A 147 7.93 -11.62 2.40
C GLU A 147 8.16 -12.84 3.31
N GLY A 148 7.08 -13.47 3.76
CA GLY A 148 7.17 -14.75 4.43
C GLY A 148 7.45 -15.91 3.49
N SER A 149 7.56 -17.13 4.03
CA SER A 149 7.75 -18.33 3.23
C SER A 149 7.11 -19.56 3.87
N GLY A 150 6.79 -20.55 3.04
CA GLY A 150 6.29 -21.83 3.49
C GLY A 150 4.77 -21.97 3.39
N ILE A 151 4.15 -22.47 4.45
CA ILE A 151 2.72 -22.80 4.48
C ILE A 151 2.12 -22.23 5.76
N ASN A 152 1.07 -21.44 5.65
CA ASN A 152 0.26 -21.05 6.79
C ASN A 152 -0.90 -22.06 6.96
N ALA A 153 -0.71 -22.98 7.90
CA ALA A 153 -1.72 -24.00 8.21
C ALA A 153 -2.84 -23.49 9.15
N GLU A 154 -2.71 -22.29 9.70
CA GLU A 154 -3.74 -21.66 10.54
C GLU A 154 -4.85 -21.02 9.69
N GLU A 155 -4.61 -20.81 8.40
CA GLU A 155 -5.62 -20.30 7.47
C GLU A 155 -6.41 -21.44 6.82
N GLU A 156 -7.71 -21.22 6.65
CA GLU A 156 -8.57 -22.13 5.90
C GLU A 156 -9.18 -21.39 4.68
N PRO A 157 -8.87 -21.84 3.46
CA PRO A 157 -7.96 -22.96 3.11
C PRO A 157 -6.49 -22.61 3.39
N THR A 158 -5.69 -23.65 3.67
CA THR A 158 -4.25 -23.54 3.88
C THR A 158 -3.56 -22.70 2.79
N ALA A 159 -2.84 -21.67 3.20
CA ALA A 159 -2.21 -20.73 2.28
C ALA A 159 -0.73 -21.09 2.04
N ILE A 160 -0.32 -21.00 0.78
CA ILE A 160 1.10 -21.05 0.37
C ILE A 160 1.65 -19.63 0.36
N ILE A 161 2.83 -19.43 0.93
CA ILE A 161 3.48 -18.12 1.08
C ILE A 161 4.83 -18.12 0.36
N PRO A 162 5.11 -17.12 -0.48
CA PRO A 162 4.23 -16.05 -0.94
C PRO A 162 3.01 -16.58 -1.69
N SER A 163 1.90 -15.85 -1.65
CA SER A 163 0.71 -16.26 -2.40
C SER A 163 1.00 -16.24 -3.92
N PRO A 164 0.37 -17.13 -4.71
CA PRO A 164 0.56 -17.14 -6.16
C PRO A 164 0.24 -15.78 -6.82
N VAL A 165 -0.71 -15.03 -6.29
CA VAL A 165 -1.09 -13.71 -6.80
C VAL A 165 -0.01 -12.69 -6.48
N THR A 166 0.51 -12.67 -5.25
CA THR A 166 1.62 -11.79 -4.85
C THR A 166 2.83 -12.05 -5.73
N LEU A 167 3.23 -13.32 -5.93
CA LEU A 167 4.34 -13.66 -6.83
C LEU A 167 4.14 -13.18 -8.26
N GLU A 168 2.90 -13.29 -8.79
CA GLU A 168 2.58 -12.82 -10.13
C GLU A 168 2.73 -11.29 -10.25
N ILE A 169 2.32 -10.53 -9.22
CA ILE A 169 2.50 -9.08 -9.18
C ILE A 169 3.98 -8.72 -9.11
N LEU A 170 4.71 -9.30 -8.14
CA LEU A 170 6.14 -9.03 -7.95
C LEU A 170 6.96 -9.33 -9.23
N LYS A 171 6.62 -10.44 -9.90
CA LYS A 171 7.24 -10.84 -11.19
C LYS A 171 6.98 -9.81 -12.29
N ARG A 172 5.72 -9.41 -12.49
CA ARG A 172 5.33 -8.46 -13.54
C ARG A 172 5.95 -7.09 -13.36
N LEU A 173 5.96 -6.62 -12.13
CA LEU A 173 6.47 -5.30 -11.78
C LEU A 173 7.97 -5.28 -11.49
N LYS A 174 8.63 -6.46 -11.54
CA LYS A 174 10.06 -6.62 -11.23
C LYS A 174 10.44 -6.05 -9.86
N ILE A 175 9.52 -6.17 -8.89
CA ILE A 175 9.74 -5.67 -7.54
C ILE A 175 10.79 -6.55 -6.83
N PRO A 176 11.89 -5.98 -6.32
CA PRO A 176 12.90 -6.75 -5.62
C PRO A 176 12.42 -7.19 -4.24
N PHE A 177 12.53 -8.48 -3.91
CA PHE A 177 12.14 -9.02 -2.63
C PHE A 177 12.99 -10.22 -2.19
N ASP A 178 13.02 -10.45 -0.88
CA ASP A 178 13.56 -11.65 -0.24
C ASP A 178 12.50 -12.30 0.63
N CYS A 179 12.68 -13.58 0.97
CA CYS A 179 11.81 -14.29 1.90
C CYS A 179 12.46 -14.49 3.26
N PHE A 180 11.65 -14.32 4.32
CA PHE A 180 11.97 -14.76 5.68
C PHE A 180 11.40 -16.14 5.96
N ASP A 181 11.97 -16.85 6.92
CA ASP A 181 11.39 -18.08 7.48
C ASP A 181 10.26 -17.75 8.48
N ILE A 182 9.19 -17.18 7.94
CA ILE A 182 7.96 -16.81 8.66
C ILE A 182 6.78 -17.32 7.86
N GLN A 183 5.96 -18.19 8.46
CA GLN A 183 4.80 -18.78 7.83
C GLN A 183 3.57 -17.84 7.86
N ASN A 184 3.76 -16.58 7.49
CA ASN A 184 2.72 -15.57 7.36
C ASN A 184 2.97 -14.72 6.13
N GLU A 185 1.89 -14.35 5.44
CA GLU A 185 1.94 -13.38 4.35
C GLU A 185 2.24 -11.99 4.92
N LEU A 186 3.33 -11.38 4.47
CA LEU A 186 3.78 -10.06 4.88
C LEU A 186 3.46 -9.00 3.82
N ILE A 187 3.18 -9.45 2.60
CA ILE A 187 2.80 -8.59 1.46
C ILE A 187 1.51 -9.14 0.85
N PRO A 188 0.33 -8.71 1.34
CA PRO A 188 -0.93 -9.11 0.73
C PRO A 188 -1.00 -8.72 -0.76
N PRO A 189 -1.69 -9.50 -1.61
CA PRO A 189 -1.73 -9.24 -3.05
C PRO A 189 -2.21 -7.84 -3.43
N TRP A 190 -3.23 -7.33 -2.76
CA TRP A 190 -3.70 -5.97 -3.00
C TRP A 190 -2.63 -4.93 -2.65
N SER A 191 -1.94 -5.12 -1.53
CA SER A 191 -0.85 -4.24 -1.09
C SER A 191 0.33 -4.26 -2.07
N ALA A 192 0.68 -5.43 -2.61
CA ALA A 192 1.67 -5.53 -3.70
C ALA A 192 1.24 -4.76 -4.95
N ALA A 193 -0.04 -4.87 -5.34
CA ALA A 193 -0.59 -4.13 -6.47
C ALA A 193 -0.57 -2.60 -6.22
N PHE A 194 -0.87 -2.16 -5.00
CA PHE A 194 -0.86 -0.75 -4.60
C PHE A 194 0.54 -0.12 -4.72
N LEU A 195 1.61 -0.88 -4.41
CA LEU A 195 2.99 -0.39 -4.59
C LEU A 195 3.26 0.08 -6.03
N SER A 196 2.67 -0.59 -7.05
CA SER A 196 2.81 -0.19 -8.45
C SER A 196 2.28 1.21 -8.75
N THR A 197 1.47 1.74 -7.86
CA THR A 197 0.77 3.02 -8.04
C THR A 197 1.47 4.17 -7.33
N ILE A 198 2.22 3.87 -6.26
CA ILE A 198 2.85 4.91 -5.42
C ILE A 198 4.36 4.95 -5.51
N VAL A 199 5.03 3.83 -5.84
CA VAL A 199 6.49 3.74 -5.79
C VAL A 199 7.09 4.20 -7.11
N ASN A 200 7.98 5.18 -7.03
CA ASN A 200 8.75 5.66 -8.16
C ASN A 200 10.04 4.86 -8.33
N GLU A 201 10.66 4.40 -7.23
CA GLU A 201 11.93 3.69 -7.24
C GLU A 201 12.01 2.67 -6.10
N TYR A 202 12.68 1.53 -6.36
CA TYR A 202 13.05 0.56 -5.33
C TYR A 202 14.56 0.62 -5.08
N GLY A 203 14.95 0.90 -3.84
CA GLY A 203 16.36 1.02 -3.49
C GLY A 203 16.62 1.37 -2.02
N PRO A 204 17.87 1.63 -1.68
CA PRO A 204 18.24 2.09 -0.34
C PRO A 204 17.73 3.50 -0.08
N MET A 205 17.64 3.88 1.19
CA MET A 205 17.31 5.25 1.57
C MET A 205 18.35 6.22 1.00
N PRO A 206 17.92 7.23 0.21
CA PRO A 206 18.82 8.20 -0.36
C PRO A 206 19.40 9.14 0.71
N GLN A 207 20.45 9.87 0.35
CA GLN A 207 20.96 10.94 1.21
C GLN A 207 19.95 12.09 1.23
N MET A 208 19.37 12.36 2.41
CA MET A 208 18.36 13.40 2.61
C MET A 208 18.40 13.94 4.03
N ASP A 209 17.95 15.18 4.20
CA ASP A 209 17.70 15.75 5.51
C ASP A 209 16.34 15.26 6.02
N ILE A 210 16.35 14.48 7.10
CA ILE A 210 15.13 13.88 7.66
C ILE A 210 14.26 14.97 8.31
N ILE A 211 13.01 15.06 7.87
CA ILE A 211 12.02 16.00 8.41
C ILE A 211 11.13 15.29 9.43
N LYS A 212 10.63 14.09 9.10
CA LYS A 212 9.72 13.32 9.95
C LYS A 212 9.97 11.83 9.77
N THR A 213 9.60 11.06 10.79
CA THR A 213 9.53 9.60 10.74
C THR A 213 8.16 9.13 11.22
N GLY A 214 7.66 8.04 10.68
CA GLY A 214 6.42 7.40 11.11
C GLY A 214 6.58 5.89 11.19
N TYR A 215 5.87 5.28 12.13
CA TYR A 215 5.85 3.83 12.34
C TYR A 215 4.41 3.33 12.28
N GLY A 216 4.14 2.43 11.35
CA GLY A 216 2.84 1.80 11.20
C GLY A 216 2.89 0.32 11.52
N ALA A 217 1.94 -0.18 12.28
CA ALA A 217 1.91 -1.56 12.73
C ALA A 217 0.89 -2.40 11.98
N GLY A 218 1.27 -3.63 11.67
CA GLY A 218 0.37 -4.66 11.16
C GLY A 218 -0.58 -5.21 12.22
N ALA A 219 -1.62 -5.91 11.75
CA ALA A 219 -2.66 -6.46 12.59
C ALA A 219 -2.17 -7.55 13.53
N LYS A 220 -1.28 -8.43 13.06
CA LYS A 220 -0.75 -9.55 13.82
C LYS A 220 0.54 -9.16 14.56
N ASP A 221 0.77 -9.80 15.70
CA ASP A 221 2.03 -9.69 16.45
C ASP A 221 2.87 -10.93 16.18
N TYR A 222 4.12 -10.75 15.79
CA TYR A 222 5.06 -11.81 15.49
C TYR A 222 6.28 -11.73 16.41
N SER A 223 7.14 -12.74 16.39
CA SER A 223 8.43 -12.71 17.06
C SER A 223 9.38 -11.65 16.52
N MET A 224 9.10 -11.14 15.31
CA MET A 224 9.75 -9.97 14.72
C MET A 224 8.79 -8.78 14.70
N PRO A 225 9.32 -7.53 14.65
CA PRO A 225 8.46 -6.36 14.65
C PRO A 225 7.66 -6.25 13.35
N ASN A 226 6.36 -6.58 13.40
CA ASN A 226 5.44 -6.42 12.27
C ASN A 226 5.06 -4.94 12.12
N LEU A 227 5.97 -4.16 11.56
CA LEU A 227 5.82 -2.74 11.27
C LEU A 227 6.52 -2.32 9.98
N ILE A 228 6.06 -1.20 9.46
CA ILE A 228 6.75 -0.39 8.46
C ILE A 228 7.28 0.89 9.12
N ARG A 229 8.46 1.31 8.71
CA ARG A 229 8.99 2.64 9.01
C ARG A 229 8.90 3.50 7.77
N THR A 230 8.36 4.72 7.89
CA THR A 230 8.40 5.72 6.83
C THR A 230 9.26 6.90 7.25
N VAL A 231 10.02 7.44 6.33
CA VAL A 231 10.90 8.60 6.55
C VAL A 231 10.61 9.64 5.49
N LEU A 232 10.16 10.82 5.90
CA LEU A 232 10.01 11.99 5.02
C LEU A 232 11.26 12.84 5.16
N GLY A 233 11.89 13.16 4.05
CA GLY A 233 13.09 14.00 4.01
C GLY A 233 13.13 14.91 2.80
N GLU A 234 14.06 15.83 2.83
CA GLU A 234 14.40 16.71 1.71
C GLU A 234 15.73 16.29 1.10
N HIS A 235 15.70 15.97 -0.21
CA HIS A 235 16.92 15.69 -0.96
C HIS A 235 17.59 17.01 -1.35
N ARG A 236 18.90 17.11 -1.11
CA ARG A 236 19.70 18.28 -1.54
C ARG A 236 20.12 18.09 -2.99
N ASP A 237 19.80 19.07 -3.83
CA ASP A 237 19.94 19.07 -5.29
C ASP A 237 21.39 19.00 -5.81
N THR A 238 22.13 17.94 -5.52
CA THR A 238 23.45 17.82 -6.15
C THR A 238 23.54 16.81 -7.29
N ASP A 239 22.55 15.88 -7.41
CA ASP A 239 22.64 14.78 -8.40
C ASP A 239 21.30 14.35 -9.05
N LEU A 240 20.26 15.19 -9.00
CA LEU A 240 18.91 14.81 -9.48
C LEU A 240 18.81 14.65 -11.01
N GLU A 241 19.65 15.32 -11.79
CA GLU A 241 19.61 15.23 -13.27
C GLU A 241 19.84 13.79 -13.75
N HIS A 242 20.65 12.98 -13.04
CA HIS A 242 20.92 11.59 -13.40
C HIS A 242 19.84 10.59 -12.95
N MET A 243 19.01 10.91 -11.94
CA MET A 243 17.94 10.02 -11.47
C MET A 243 16.72 10.01 -12.41
N PHE A 244 16.44 11.15 -13.06
CA PHE A 244 15.31 11.28 -13.98
C PHE A 244 15.55 10.71 -15.38
N GLU A 245 16.80 10.60 -15.82
CA GLU A 245 17.13 10.04 -17.13
C GLU A 245 16.92 8.52 -17.23
N SER A 246 16.74 7.82 -16.12
CA SER A 246 16.66 6.34 -16.12
C SER A 246 15.24 5.76 -16.01
N SER A 247 14.18 6.57 -15.85
CA SER A 247 12.83 6.05 -15.70
C SER A 247 11.85 6.60 -16.74
N ASP A 248 11.58 5.81 -17.77
CA ASP A 248 10.49 6.06 -18.74
C ASP A 248 9.07 6.12 -18.11
N MET A 249 8.96 5.88 -16.80
CA MET A 249 7.69 5.91 -16.05
C MET A 249 7.33 7.27 -15.45
N THR A 250 8.26 8.23 -15.44
CA THR A 250 8.08 9.54 -14.77
C THR A 250 7.20 10.53 -15.52
N ALA A 251 7.09 10.42 -16.84
CA ALA A 251 6.35 11.38 -17.65
C ALA A 251 4.83 11.36 -17.38
N GLU A 252 4.23 10.18 -17.23
CA GLU A 252 2.79 10.05 -16.98
C GLU A 252 2.39 10.44 -15.54
N PHE A 253 3.29 10.21 -14.56
CA PHE A 253 2.99 10.47 -13.15
C PHE A 253 3.07 11.95 -12.78
N THR A 254 4.00 12.69 -13.37
CA THR A 254 4.19 14.12 -13.10
C THR A 254 3.12 14.99 -13.76
N ASP A 255 2.67 14.66 -14.95
CA ASP A 255 1.67 15.46 -15.67
C ASP A 255 0.26 15.30 -15.09
N GLU A 256 -0.16 14.10 -14.70
CA GLU A 256 -1.44 13.90 -14.01
C GLU A 256 -1.46 14.48 -12.60
N PHE A 257 -0.35 14.39 -11.84
CA PHE A 257 -0.25 14.99 -10.51
C PHE A 257 -0.19 16.53 -10.57
N ALA A 258 0.51 17.11 -11.52
CA ALA A 258 0.57 18.57 -11.71
C ALA A 258 -0.80 19.17 -12.12
N ALA A 259 -1.63 18.39 -12.83
CA ALA A 259 -2.99 18.79 -13.20
C ALA A 259 -3.99 18.77 -12.03
N ILE A 260 -3.68 18.02 -10.97
CA ILE A 260 -4.54 17.86 -9.78
C ILE A 260 -4.22 18.88 -8.68
N ILE A 261 -3.02 19.52 -8.73
CA ILE A 261 -2.57 20.50 -7.73
C ILE A 261 -2.95 21.95 -8.15
N LYS A 262 -3.39 22.16 -9.40
CA LYS A 262 -3.96 23.44 -9.86
C LYS A 262 -5.47 23.45 -9.70
#